data_473eb1d01ee0b30c7a3aa2934c93405b
#
_entry.id   473eb1d01ee0b30c7a3aa2934c93405b
#
_cell.length_a   1.000
_cell.length_b   1.000
_cell.length_c   1.000
_cell.angle_alpha   90.00
_cell.angle_beta   90.00
_cell.angle_gamma   90.00
#
_symmetry.space_group_name_H-M   'P 1'
#
loop_
_entity.id
_entity.type
_entity.pdbx_description
1 polymer ?
#
loop_
_entity_poly.entity_id
_entity_poly.type
_entity_poly.pdbx_seq_one_letter_code
_entity_poly.pdbx_strand_id
1 'polypeptide(L)'
;MNHAVISCLHANLAAVEAVLDDIDSQGIQTITCLGDLVGYGPQPNEVVELVRQREIPTCQGCWDEDIIDGLNACECSYPSQLAERRGHRAHHWTADLLTEENKAFLAELPMTLRRDKLLFVHGSPNSQHEYLLPDMNAFAALERVETAGAETLFCGHTHQPYLRELRQGSIRVKLQ
;
A
#
# COMPACT_ATOMS: atom_id res chain seq x y z
N MET A 1 19.85 11.54 3.01
CA MET A 1 19.75 10.11 2.66
C MET A 1 18.45 9.95 1.90
N ASN A 2 18.49 9.37 0.70
CA ASN A 2 17.28 9.16 -0.10
C ASN A 2 16.52 7.95 0.42
N HIS A 3 15.18 7.97 0.35
CA HIS A 3 14.30 6.90 0.79
C HIS A 3 13.27 6.64 -0.33
N ALA A 4 13.20 5.43 -0.81
CA ALA A 4 12.20 5.02 -1.77
C ALA A 4 10.95 4.52 -1.04
N VAL A 5 9.80 4.95 -1.51
CA VAL A 5 8.49 4.46 -1.02
C VAL A 5 7.75 3.86 -2.19
N ILE A 6 7.38 2.59 -2.08
CA ILE A 6 6.63 1.84 -3.10
C ILE A 6 5.30 1.39 -2.51
N SER A 7 4.31 1.13 -3.35
CA SER A 7 2.97 0.74 -2.91
C SER A 7 2.21 -0.01 -4.00
N CYS A 8 1.22 -0.78 -3.58
CA CYS A 8 0.23 -1.38 -4.49
C CYS A 8 0.89 -2.20 -5.61
N LEU A 9 1.71 -3.17 -5.21
CA LEU A 9 2.49 -4.02 -6.10
C LEU A 9 1.62 -5.01 -6.88
N HIS A 10 0.52 -5.43 -6.26
CA HIS A 10 -0.55 -6.22 -6.87
C HIS A 10 -0.07 -7.39 -7.72
N ALA A 11 0.85 -8.20 -7.19
CA ALA A 11 1.34 -9.42 -7.83
C ALA A 11 1.91 -9.20 -9.26
N ASN A 12 2.39 -7.97 -9.56
CA ASN A 12 3.01 -7.63 -10.85
C ASN A 12 4.54 -7.70 -10.74
N LEU A 13 5.08 -8.93 -10.77
CA LEU A 13 6.50 -9.17 -10.57
C LEU A 13 7.38 -8.34 -11.51
N ALA A 14 7.05 -8.29 -12.81
CA ALA A 14 7.85 -7.56 -13.78
C ALA A 14 7.95 -6.05 -13.47
N ALA A 15 6.85 -5.45 -12.99
CA ALA A 15 6.86 -4.05 -12.57
C ALA A 15 7.68 -3.85 -11.29
N VAL A 16 7.57 -4.77 -10.32
CA VAL A 16 8.32 -4.71 -9.07
C VAL A 16 9.82 -4.82 -9.33
N GLU A 17 10.25 -5.79 -10.15
CA GLU A 17 11.65 -5.95 -10.54
C GLU A 17 12.19 -4.67 -11.21
N ALA A 18 11.47 -4.12 -12.19
CA ALA A 18 11.89 -2.90 -12.87
C ALA A 18 12.03 -1.69 -11.93
N VAL A 19 11.12 -1.55 -10.96
CA VAL A 19 11.18 -0.48 -9.95
C VAL A 19 12.35 -0.68 -9.00
N LEU A 20 12.60 -1.92 -8.55
CA LEU A 20 13.71 -2.23 -7.65
C LEU A 20 15.07 -2.02 -8.37
N ASP A 21 15.18 -2.41 -9.63
CA ASP A 21 16.37 -2.16 -10.45
C ASP A 21 16.65 -0.66 -10.60
N ASP A 22 15.61 0.16 -10.80
CA ASP A 22 15.75 1.62 -10.87
C ASP A 22 16.21 2.20 -9.52
N ILE A 23 15.61 1.76 -8.40
CA ILE A 23 16.00 2.16 -7.05
C ILE A 23 17.47 1.81 -6.78
N ASP A 24 17.89 0.59 -7.12
CA ASP A 24 19.27 0.12 -6.96
C ASP A 24 20.24 0.93 -7.83
N SER A 25 19.86 1.24 -9.08
CA SER A 25 20.67 2.07 -10.01
C SER A 25 20.92 3.48 -9.49
N GLN A 26 19.99 4.01 -8.70
CA GLN A 26 20.10 5.32 -8.04
C GLN A 26 20.89 5.26 -6.73
N GLY A 27 21.33 4.08 -6.29
CA GLY A 27 22.06 3.87 -5.04
C GLY A 27 21.22 4.09 -3.79
N ILE A 28 19.89 3.97 -3.88
CA ILE A 28 18.97 4.14 -2.76
C ILE A 28 18.90 2.82 -1.99
N GLN A 29 19.29 2.85 -0.74
CA GLN A 29 19.36 1.65 0.12
C GLN A 29 18.17 1.51 1.08
N THR A 30 17.40 2.56 1.28
CA THR A 30 16.26 2.54 2.18
C THR A 30 14.97 2.50 1.36
N ILE A 31 14.23 1.40 1.49
CA ILE A 31 12.94 1.19 0.81
C ILE A 31 11.89 0.93 1.87
N THR A 32 10.66 1.39 1.66
CA THR A 32 9.48 1.01 2.44
C THR A 32 8.34 0.72 1.47
N CYS A 33 7.62 -0.38 1.68
CA CYS A 33 6.42 -0.73 0.92
C CYS A 33 5.18 -0.44 1.76
N LEU A 34 4.17 0.18 1.14
CA LEU A 34 2.92 0.54 1.80
C LEU A 34 1.84 -0.54 1.67
N GLY A 35 2.19 -1.77 1.26
CA GLY A 35 1.25 -2.88 1.20
C GLY A 35 0.60 -3.07 -0.17
N ASP A 36 -0.42 -3.93 -0.19
CA ASP A 36 -1.02 -4.51 -1.39
C ASP A 36 0.03 -5.22 -2.26
N LEU A 37 0.70 -6.19 -1.63
CA LEU A 37 1.66 -7.04 -2.33
C LEU A 37 0.95 -7.94 -3.33
N VAL A 38 -0.26 -8.37 -3.00
CA VAL A 38 -1.03 -9.36 -3.74
C VAL A 38 -2.29 -8.75 -4.39
N GLY A 39 -3.03 -9.58 -5.13
CA GLY A 39 -4.24 -9.17 -5.85
C GLY A 39 -3.95 -8.73 -7.28
N TYR A 40 -4.97 -8.78 -8.14
CA TYR A 40 -5.00 -8.42 -9.56
C TYR A 40 -3.99 -9.13 -10.46
N GLY A 41 -2.70 -9.06 -10.17
CA GLY A 41 -1.63 -9.58 -11.03
C GLY A 41 -1.41 -11.10 -10.89
N PRO A 42 -0.62 -11.70 -11.80
CA PRO A 42 -0.56 -13.15 -11.94
C PRO A 42 0.48 -13.85 -11.05
N GLN A 43 1.30 -13.13 -10.29
CA GLN A 43 2.48 -13.69 -9.61
C GLN A 43 2.51 -13.30 -8.12
N PRO A 44 1.46 -13.70 -7.32
CA PRO A 44 1.37 -13.29 -5.92
C PRO A 44 2.48 -13.86 -5.04
N ASN A 45 2.86 -15.12 -5.24
CA ASN A 45 3.90 -15.75 -4.42
C ASN A 45 5.27 -15.13 -4.69
N GLU A 46 5.60 -14.95 -5.97
CA GLU A 46 6.89 -14.41 -6.39
C GLU A 46 7.10 -12.98 -5.89
N VAL A 47 6.07 -12.14 -5.89
CA VAL A 47 6.16 -10.78 -5.35
C VAL A 47 6.34 -10.80 -3.84
N VAL A 48 5.59 -11.61 -3.10
CA VAL A 48 5.76 -11.76 -1.65
C VAL A 48 7.17 -12.25 -1.31
N GLU A 49 7.64 -13.28 -2.01
CA GLU A 49 8.98 -13.84 -1.81
C GLU A 49 10.08 -12.82 -2.11
N LEU A 50 9.95 -12.05 -3.19
CA LEU A 50 10.91 -11.00 -3.55
C LEU A 50 10.98 -9.91 -2.47
N VAL A 51 9.84 -9.43 -1.98
CA VAL A 51 9.77 -8.42 -0.91
C VAL A 51 10.40 -8.96 0.38
N ARG A 52 10.12 -10.20 0.74
CA ARG A 52 10.70 -10.89 1.90
C ARG A 52 12.20 -11.08 1.76
N GLN A 53 12.69 -11.56 0.61
CA GLN A 53 14.13 -11.78 0.34
C GLN A 53 14.93 -10.48 0.34
N ARG A 54 14.31 -9.39 -0.12
CA ARG A 54 14.90 -8.05 -0.10
C ARG A 54 14.78 -7.37 1.27
N GLU A 55 14.17 -8.02 2.25
CA GLU A 55 13.93 -7.51 3.61
C GLU A 55 13.30 -6.10 3.60
N ILE A 56 12.37 -5.84 2.68
CA ILE A 56 11.72 -4.54 2.55
C ILE A 56 10.68 -4.38 3.66
N PRO A 57 10.85 -3.39 4.59
CA PRO A 57 9.82 -3.08 5.57
C PRO A 57 8.50 -2.75 4.87
N THR A 58 7.43 -3.46 5.22
CA THR A 58 6.16 -3.43 4.49
C THR A 58 4.99 -3.26 5.46
N CYS A 59 4.05 -2.34 5.16
CA CYS A 59 2.74 -2.29 5.81
C CYS A 59 1.81 -3.33 5.19
N GLN A 60 0.84 -3.83 5.94
CA GLN A 60 -0.23 -4.66 5.40
C GLN A 60 -1.20 -3.79 4.58
N GLY A 61 -1.49 -4.18 3.35
CA GLY A 61 -2.51 -3.56 2.50
C GLY A 61 -3.89 -4.20 2.70
N CYS A 62 -4.93 -3.58 2.15
CA CYS A 62 -6.30 -4.10 2.27
C CYS A 62 -6.48 -5.45 1.57
N TRP A 63 -5.83 -5.68 0.43
CA TRP A 63 -5.86 -6.98 -0.24
C TRP A 63 -5.09 -8.05 0.53
N ASP A 64 -3.98 -7.67 1.16
CA ASP A 64 -3.18 -8.58 1.99
C ASP A 64 -4.02 -9.03 3.20
N GLU A 65 -4.71 -8.10 3.89
CA GLU A 65 -5.60 -8.36 5.03
C GLU A 65 -6.81 -9.21 4.64
N ASP A 66 -7.58 -8.78 3.64
CA ASP A 66 -8.83 -9.43 3.25
C ASP A 66 -8.64 -10.89 2.80
N ILE A 67 -7.51 -11.20 2.14
CA ILE A 67 -7.16 -12.56 1.74
C ILE A 67 -6.84 -13.42 2.97
N ILE A 68 -6.15 -12.88 3.95
CA ILE A 68 -5.78 -13.60 5.18
C ILE A 68 -7.02 -13.84 6.06
N ASP A 69 -7.89 -12.85 6.16
CA ASP A 69 -9.13 -12.96 6.94
C ASP A 69 -10.17 -13.87 6.28
N GLY A 70 -9.88 -14.38 5.09
CA GLY A 70 -10.76 -15.29 4.35
C GLY A 70 -12.03 -14.61 3.85
N LEU A 71 -11.99 -13.30 3.64
CA LEU A 71 -13.08 -12.56 3.03
C LEU A 71 -13.31 -13.00 1.59
N ASN A 72 -14.53 -12.91 1.12
CA ASN A 72 -14.89 -13.33 -0.24
C ASN A 72 -14.49 -12.31 -1.31
N ALA A 73 -14.13 -11.10 -0.91
CA ALA A 73 -13.72 -10.02 -1.79
C ALA A 73 -13.10 -8.87 -0.98
N CYS A 74 -12.24 -8.08 -1.62
CA CYS A 74 -11.84 -6.80 -1.06
C CYS A 74 -13.05 -5.85 -1.02
N GLU A 75 -13.29 -5.19 0.11
CA GLU A 75 -14.30 -4.13 0.24
C GLU A 75 -13.90 -2.82 -0.47
N CYS A 76 -13.08 -2.94 -1.50
CA CYS A 76 -12.57 -1.83 -2.28
C CYS A 76 -13.67 -1.16 -3.11
N SER A 77 -13.51 0.11 -3.41
CA SER A 77 -14.42 0.84 -4.30
C SER A 77 -14.14 0.49 -5.76
N TYR A 78 -15.16 0.08 -6.51
CA TYR A 78 -15.04 -0.29 -7.91
C TYR A 78 -15.83 0.67 -8.81
N PRO A 79 -15.27 1.09 -9.98
CA PRO A 79 -15.93 2.06 -10.87
C PRO A 79 -17.14 1.49 -11.62
N SER A 80 -17.35 0.18 -11.59
CA SER A 80 -18.48 -0.49 -12.25
C SER A 80 -18.67 -1.92 -11.74
N GLN A 81 -19.88 -2.47 -11.92
CA GLN A 81 -20.18 -3.88 -11.61
C GLN A 81 -19.28 -4.88 -12.35
N LEU A 82 -18.80 -4.53 -13.55
CA LEU A 82 -17.86 -5.40 -14.27
C LEU A 82 -16.48 -5.39 -13.59
N ALA A 83 -16.01 -4.23 -13.13
CA ALA A 83 -14.78 -4.09 -12.39
C ALA A 83 -14.86 -4.83 -11.05
N GLU A 84 -15.96 -4.70 -10.33
CA GLU A 84 -16.25 -5.42 -9.09
C GLU A 84 -16.18 -6.95 -9.27
N ARG A 85 -16.91 -7.50 -10.26
CA ARG A 85 -16.84 -8.94 -10.56
C ARG A 85 -15.44 -9.42 -10.92
N ARG A 86 -14.65 -8.62 -11.61
CA ARG A 86 -13.25 -8.93 -11.94
C ARG A 86 -12.37 -8.88 -10.68
N GLY A 87 -12.58 -7.90 -9.82
CA GLY A 87 -11.91 -7.78 -8.53
C GLY A 87 -12.17 -9.00 -7.64
N HIS A 88 -13.43 -9.36 -7.45
CA HIS A 88 -13.80 -10.57 -6.68
C HIS A 88 -13.17 -11.85 -7.24
N ARG A 89 -13.19 -12.00 -8.58
CA ARG A 89 -12.54 -13.15 -9.22
C ARG A 89 -11.03 -13.17 -9.00
N ALA A 90 -10.37 -12.01 -9.09
CA ALA A 90 -8.94 -11.90 -8.82
C ALA A 90 -8.62 -12.21 -7.36
N HIS A 91 -9.49 -11.78 -6.43
CA HIS A 91 -9.34 -12.06 -5.00
C HIS A 91 -9.36 -13.57 -4.71
N HIS A 92 -10.41 -14.28 -5.14
CA HIS A 92 -10.49 -15.74 -4.98
C HIS A 92 -9.30 -16.46 -5.60
N TRP A 93 -8.95 -16.08 -6.83
CA TRP A 93 -7.83 -16.69 -7.53
C TRP A 93 -6.50 -16.48 -6.80
N THR A 94 -6.26 -15.29 -6.26
CA THR A 94 -5.07 -14.99 -5.47
C THR A 94 -5.04 -15.81 -4.18
N ALA A 95 -6.16 -15.88 -3.46
CA ALA A 95 -6.30 -16.66 -2.23
C ALA A 95 -6.01 -18.15 -2.44
N ASP A 96 -6.45 -18.71 -3.58
CA ASP A 96 -6.22 -20.11 -3.95
C ASP A 96 -4.77 -20.41 -4.34
N LEU A 97 -4.06 -19.42 -4.93
CA LEU A 97 -2.67 -19.58 -5.37
C LEU A 97 -1.64 -19.38 -4.26
N LEU A 98 -1.92 -18.54 -3.29
CA LEU A 98 -0.98 -18.21 -2.23
C LEU A 98 -0.62 -19.45 -1.42
N THR A 99 0.69 -19.67 -1.25
CA THR A 99 1.20 -20.69 -0.33
C THR A 99 0.89 -20.31 1.11
N GLU A 100 0.75 -21.30 1.99
CA GLU A 100 0.52 -21.07 3.43
C GLU A 100 1.66 -20.28 4.07
N GLU A 101 2.90 -20.46 3.61
CA GLU A 101 4.05 -19.69 4.06
C GLU A 101 3.91 -18.20 3.72
N ASN A 102 3.49 -17.88 2.49
CA ASN A 102 3.28 -16.50 2.08
C ASN A 102 2.05 -15.85 2.74
N LYS A 103 0.98 -16.63 2.98
CA LYS A 103 -0.15 -16.17 3.80
C LYS A 103 0.29 -15.84 5.23
N ALA A 104 1.12 -16.69 5.85
CA ALA A 104 1.66 -16.43 7.18
C ALA A 104 2.50 -15.15 7.22
N PHE A 105 3.34 -14.92 6.20
CA PHE A 105 4.11 -13.68 6.09
C PHE A 105 3.20 -12.45 5.96
N LEU A 106 2.18 -12.49 5.11
CA LEU A 106 1.22 -11.38 4.96
C LEU A 106 0.46 -11.10 6.25
N ALA A 107 0.12 -12.14 7.03
CA ALA A 107 -0.58 -12.01 8.31
C ALA A 107 0.30 -11.34 9.41
N GLU A 108 1.61 -11.43 9.30
CA GLU A 108 2.56 -10.81 10.25
C GLU A 108 2.87 -9.35 9.91
N LEU A 109 2.46 -8.85 8.73
CA LEU A 109 2.71 -7.47 8.34
C LEU A 109 1.99 -6.49 9.26
N PRO A 110 2.69 -5.45 9.75
CA PRO A 110 2.07 -4.44 10.59
C PRO A 110 1.14 -3.51 9.77
N MET A 111 0.07 -3.05 10.38
CA MET A 111 -0.80 -2.03 9.79
C MET A 111 -0.06 -0.71 9.48
N THR A 112 0.92 -0.36 10.33
CA THR A 112 1.68 0.89 10.21
C THR A 112 3.16 0.68 10.45
N LEU A 113 3.99 1.44 9.74
CA LEU A 113 5.42 1.56 10.03
C LEU A 113 5.75 3.01 10.42
N ARG A 114 6.66 3.18 11.36
CA ARG A 114 7.07 4.51 11.83
C ARG A 114 8.58 4.65 11.86
N ARG A 115 9.03 5.80 11.38
CA ARG A 115 10.43 6.23 11.52
C ARG A 115 10.45 7.69 11.94
N ASP A 116 10.76 7.93 13.20
CA ASP A 116 10.67 9.26 13.84
C ASP A 116 9.27 9.89 13.65
N LYS A 117 9.20 10.97 12.88
CA LYS A 117 7.98 11.71 12.56
C LYS A 117 7.32 11.28 11.22
N LEU A 118 7.93 10.32 10.53
CA LEU A 118 7.39 9.75 9.32
C LEU A 118 6.50 8.56 9.69
N LEU A 119 5.29 8.55 9.16
CA LEU A 119 4.34 7.44 9.27
C LEU A 119 4.04 6.88 7.90
N PHE A 120 4.10 5.56 7.79
CA PHE A 120 3.83 4.81 6.58
C PHE A 120 2.61 3.92 6.85
N VAL A 121 1.62 3.99 5.98
CA VAL A 121 0.37 3.23 6.08
C VAL A 121 -0.08 2.82 4.67
N HIS A 122 -0.96 1.82 4.58
CA HIS A 122 -1.58 1.52 3.29
C HIS A 122 -2.67 2.54 2.97
N GLY A 123 -3.78 2.54 3.67
CA GLY A 123 -4.90 3.47 3.51
C GLY A 123 -4.73 4.71 4.38
N SER A 124 -5.04 4.59 5.67
CA SER A 124 -4.90 5.66 6.66
C SER A 124 -4.33 5.12 7.97
N PRO A 125 -4.00 6.01 8.95
CA PRO A 125 -3.64 5.55 10.29
C PRO A 125 -4.74 4.78 11.02
N ASN A 126 -5.99 4.88 10.55
CA ASN A 126 -7.15 4.28 11.19
C ASN A 126 -7.62 2.98 10.52
N SER A 127 -7.32 2.80 9.23
CA SER A 127 -7.79 1.65 8.46
C SER A 127 -7.02 1.48 7.15
N GLN A 128 -6.75 0.22 6.77
CA GLN A 128 -6.19 -0.12 5.46
C GLN A 128 -7.16 0.20 4.31
N HIS A 129 -8.47 0.27 4.59
CA HIS A 129 -9.53 0.51 3.60
C HIS A 129 -9.92 1.99 3.43
N GLU A 130 -9.44 2.89 4.28
CA GLU A 130 -9.77 4.31 4.17
C GLU A 130 -8.99 4.99 3.04
N TYR A 131 -9.72 5.62 2.10
CA TYR A 131 -9.13 6.38 1.01
C TYR A 131 -8.77 7.80 1.45
N LEU A 132 -7.49 8.12 1.50
CA LEU A 132 -7.04 9.51 1.66
C LEU A 132 -6.92 10.16 0.28
N LEU A 133 -8.01 10.70 -0.23
CA LEU A 133 -8.07 11.31 -1.57
C LEU A 133 -7.46 12.73 -1.57
N PRO A 134 -6.93 13.19 -2.72
CA PRO A 134 -6.33 14.53 -2.81
C PRO A 134 -7.30 15.67 -2.54
N ASP A 135 -8.60 15.47 -2.73
CA ASP A 135 -9.69 16.42 -2.48
C ASP A 135 -10.39 16.23 -1.12
N MET A 136 -9.95 15.28 -0.29
CA MET A 136 -10.44 15.11 1.08
C MET A 136 -10.39 16.44 1.84
N ASN A 137 -11.37 16.69 2.71
CA ASN A 137 -11.38 17.87 3.57
C ASN A 137 -10.05 18.03 4.32
N ALA A 138 -9.48 19.23 4.30
CA ALA A 138 -8.15 19.50 4.85
C ALA A 138 -8.06 19.26 6.36
N PHE A 139 -9.12 19.58 7.11
CA PHE A 139 -9.14 19.34 8.55
C PHE A 139 -9.19 17.84 8.85
N ALA A 140 -9.99 17.07 8.09
CA ALA A 140 -10.03 15.62 8.24
C ALA A 140 -8.67 14.97 7.92
N ALA A 141 -8.00 15.41 6.86
CA ALA A 141 -6.66 14.93 6.52
C ALA A 141 -5.62 15.28 7.60
N LEU A 142 -5.65 16.51 8.11
CA LEU A 142 -4.75 16.96 9.18
C LEU A 142 -5.00 16.17 10.47
N GLU A 143 -6.25 15.97 10.85
CA GLU A 143 -6.63 15.17 12.02
C GLU A 143 -6.04 13.77 11.99
N ARG A 144 -6.01 13.10 10.80
CA ARG A 144 -5.38 11.77 10.64
C ARG A 144 -3.90 11.79 10.97
N VAL A 145 -3.19 12.82 10.52
CA VAL A 145 -1.75 12.99 10.74
C VAL A 145 -1.45 13.35 12.20
N GLU A 146 -2.17 14.34 12.76
CA GLU A 146 -1.96 14.82 14.13
C GLU A 146 -2.34 13.77 15.18
N THR A 147 -3.49 13.11 15.03
CA THR A 147 -3.92 12.05 15.95
C THR A 147 -2.93 10.88 15.97
N ALA A 148 -2.34 10.57 14.82
CA ALA A 148 -1.28 9.58 14.73
C ALA A 148 0.08 10.07 15.26
N GLY A 149 0.23 11.34 15.66
CA GLY A 149 1.46 11.92 16.15
C GLY A 149 2.58 11.97 15.11
N ALA A 150 2.24 12.14 13.85
CA ALA A 150 3.17 12.24 12.73
C ALA A 150 3.29 13.68 12.21
N GLU A 151 4.36 13.99 11.50
CA GLU A 151 4.54 15.23 10.75
C GLU A 151 4.43 14.99 9.24
N THR A 152 4.74 13.77 8.80
CA THR A 152 4.62 13.34 7.40
C THR A 152 3.97 11.98 7.36
N LEU A 153 2.96 11.85 6.52
CA LEU A 153 2.23 10.61 6.25
C LEU A 153 2.47 10.18 4.81
N PHE A 154 2.88 8.93 4.63
CA PHE A 154 2.93 8.25 3.34
C PHE A 154 1.78 7.25 3.29
N CYS A 155 0.91 7.36 2.29
CA CYS A 155 -0.21 6.46 2.07
C CYS A 155 -0.27 5.97 0.62
N GLY A 156 -0.75 4.74 0.43
CA GLY A 156 -1.00 4.09 -0.85
C GLY A 156 -2.50 4.05 -1.18
N HIS A 157 -3.01 2.88 -1.55
CA HIS A 157 -4.42 2.52 -1.71
C HIS A 157 -5.20 3.28 -2.80
N THR A 158 -5.00 4.60 -2.92
CA THR A 158 -5.77 5.44 -3.85
C THR A 158 -5.41 5.23 -5.33
N HIS A 159 -4.23 4.69 -5.63
CA HIS A 159 -3.63 4.63 -6.97
C HIS A 159 -3.57 6.01 -7.68
N GLN A 160 -3.61 7.10 -6.89
CA GLN A 160 -3.52 8.47 -7.38
C GLN A 160 -2.27 9.12 -6.80
N PRO A 161 -1.22 9.40 -7.61
CA PRO A 161 -0.03 10.06 -7.10
C PRO A 161 -0.31 11.54 -6.81
N TYR A 162 -0.06 11.96 -5.57
CA TYR A 162 -0.17 13.35 -5.17
C TYR A 162 0.72 13.67 -3.97
N LEU A 163 1.02 14.95 -3.80
CA LEU A 163 1.62 15.50 -2.59
C LEU A 163 0.71 16.59 -2.02
N ARG A 164 0.44 16.54 -0.72
CA ARG A 164 -0.38 17.52 -0.03
C ARG A 164 0.39 18.12 1.15
N GLU A 165 0.58 19.43 1.13
CA GLU A 165 1.13 20.18 2.24
C GLU A 165 0.00 20.91 2.97
N LEU A 166 -0.12 20.67 4.27
CA LEU A 166 -1.06 21.35 5.16
C LEU A 166 -0.25 22.23 6.12
N ARG A 167 -0.39 23.54 5.98
CA ARG A 167 0.23 24.53 6.89
C ARG A 167 -0.84 25.45 7.42
N GLN A 168 -0.62 26.09 8.60
CA GLN A 168 -1.56 27.07 9.14
C GLN A 168 -1.91 28.12 8.08
N GLY A 169 -3.19 28.18 7.70
CA GLY A 169 -3.73 29.16 6.75
C GLY A 169 -3.45 28.85 5.27
N SER A 170 -2.85 27.73 4.91
CA SER A 170 -2.63 27.38 3.51
C SER A 170 -2.68 25.87 3.25
N ILE A 171 -3.24 25.49 2.10
CA ILE A 171 -3.26 24.13 1.60
C ILE A 171 -2.60 24.15 0.22
N ARG A 172 -1.62 23.26 -0.02
CA ARG A 172 -1.05 23.04 -1.33
C ARG A 172 -1.25 21.59 -1.73
N VAL A 173 -1.80 21.35 -2.91
CA VAL A 173 -1.93 20.04 -3.52
C VAL A 173 -1.16 20.06 -4.83
N LYS A 174 -0.26 19.09 -5.01
CA LYS A 174 0.39 18.80 -6.29
C LYS A 174 -0.09 17.44 -6.75
N LEU A 175 -0.74 17.41 -7.90
CA LEU A 175 -1.04 16.20 -8.64
C LEU A 175 0.17 15.92 -9.55
N GLN A 176 0.61 14.68 -9.61
CA GLN A 176 1.69 14.23 -10.49
C GLN A 176 1.12 13.51 -11.70
#